data_8edfd1a6ccc055e8b969d4309e230a31
#
_entry.id   8edfd1a6ccc055e8b969d4309e230a31
#
_cell.length_a   1.000
_cell.length_b   1.000
_cell.length_c   1.000
_cell.angle_alpha   90.00
_cell.angle_beta   90.00
_cell.angle_gamma   90.00
#
_symmetry.space_group_name_H-M   'P 1'
#
loop_
_entity.id
_entity.type
_entity.pdbx_description
1 polymer ?
#
loop_
_entity_poly.entity_id
_entity_poly.type
_entity_poly.pdbx_seq_one_letter_code
_entity_poly.pdbx_strand_id
1 'polypeptide(L)'
;ATAFLAVSSYMSAAPLNPSYKLNEYEFYLEDLKPKIVIVEKDSSNPVVAAANKLGIEICEIKRNEAAPAGIFNLYNSTNSFEISEDDDEALVLHTSGTTSRPKVVPLTNKNIYSSAMNIAETLNLTSSDHCYNIMPLFHIHGLIAILSSSMYAGASVYTSVGFNALSFLDKA
;
A
#
# COMPACT_ATOMS: atom_id res chain seq x y z
N ALA A 1 -5.56 0.26 1.60
CA ALA A 1 -5.68 -1.01 0.86
C ALA A 1 -5.95 -0.75 -0.62
N THR A 2 -7.10 -0.21 -0.98
CA THR A 2 -7.53 -0.05 -2.38
C THR A 2 -6.56 0.80 -3.21
N ALA A 3 -5.99 1.87 -2.66
CA ALA A 3 -4.99 2.67 -3.35
C ALA A 3 -3.74 1.85 -3.72
N PHE A 4 -3.28 0.97 -2.83
CA PHE A 4 -2.16 0.07 -3.13
C PHE A 4 -2.51 -0.86 -4.30
N LEU A 5 -3.65 -1.55 -4.25
CA LEU A 5 -4.08 -2.46 -5.32
C LEU A 5 -4.23 -1.73 -6.67
N ALA A 6 -4.84 -0.53 -6.65
CA ALA A 6 -5.02 0.26 -7.86
C ALA A 6 -3.68 0.74 -8.45
N VAL A 7 -2.77 1.22 -7.61
CA VAL A 7 -1.45 1.70 -8.07
C VAL A 7 -0.61 0.55 -8.59
N SER A 8 -0.49 -0.55 -7.83
CA SER A 8 0.35 -1.70 -8.21
C SER A 8 -0.11 -2.42 -9.49
N SER A 9 -1.36 -2.21 -9.93
CA SER A 9 -1.86 -2.75 -11.20
C SER A 9 -1.32 -2.01 -12.44
N TYR A 10 -0.74 -0.83 -12.27
CA TYR A 10 -0.30 0.03 -13.38
C TYR A 10 1.11 0.60 -13.20
N MET A 11 1.63 0.62 -12.00
CA MET A 11 2.93 1.20 -11.67
C MET A 11 3.44 0.69 -10.33
N SER A 12 4.71 0.97 -10.01
CA SER A 12 5.30 0.59 -8.73
C SER A 12 4.76 1.44 -7.58
N ALA A 13 4.25 0.78 -6.54
CA ALA A 13 3.79 1.39 -5.31
C ALA A 13 4.87 1.32 -4.23
N ALA A 14 5.10 2.42 -3.51
CA ALA A 14 6.02 2.48 -2.37
C ALA A 14 5.32 3.01 -1.11
N PRO A 15 4.53 2.19 -0.41
CA PRO A 15 3.83 2.62 0.79
C PRO A 15 4.80 2.97 1.92
N LEU A 16 4.66 4.17 2.48
CA LEU A 16 5.48 4.65 3.59
C LEU A 16 4.70 4.67 4.90
N ASN A 17 5.43 4.58 6.02
CA ASN A 17 4.84 4.69 7.34
C ASN A 17 4.27 6.11 7.57
N PRO A 18 2.95 6.24 7.83
CA PRO A 18 2.33 7.56 8.02
C PRO A 18 2.79 8.30 9.27
N SER A 19 3.50 7.64 10.17
CA SER A 19 4.05 8.23 11.40
C SER A 19 5.47 8.76 11.25
N TYR A 20 6.06 8.72 10.06
CA TYR A 20 7.38 9.29 9.82
C TYR A 20 7.41 10.80 10.05
N LYS A 21 8.55 11.28 10.56
CA LYS A 21 8.85 12.70 10.69
C LYS A 21 9.32 13.28 9.35
N LEU A 22 9.38 14.59 9.25
CA LEU A 22 9.78 15.29 8.03
C LEU A 22 11.13 14.80 7.46
N ASN A 23 12.15 14.68 8.31
CA ASN A 23 13.48 14.23 7.89
C ASN A 23 13.52 12.77 7.42
N GLU A 24 12.65 11.91 7.98
CA GLU A 24 12.52 10.54 7.52
C GLU A 24 11.84 10.49 6.15
N TYR A 25 10.77 11.28 5.94
CA TYR A 25 10.15 11.39 4.63
C TYR A 25 11.11 11.95 3.57
N GLU A 26 11.89 12.98 3.88
CA GLU A 26 12.91 13.51 2.98
C GLU A 26 13.88 12.40 2.57
N PHE A 27 14.41 11.64 3.53
CA PHE A 27 15.32 10.53 3.26
C PHE A 27 14.69 9.46 2.33
N TYR A 28 13.47 9.00 2.64
CA TYR A 28 12.83 7.96 1.84
C TYR A 28 12.42 8.45 0.46
N LEU A 29 11.95 9.69 0.32
CA LEU A 29 11.60 10.27 -0.97
C LEU A 29 12.84 10.53 -1.85
N GLU A 30 13.97 10.94 -1.27
CA GLU A 30 15.25 11.06 -1.99
C GLU A 30 15.78 9.70 -2.49
N ASP A 31 15.60 8.65 -1.70
CA ASP A 31 16.07 7.30 -2.04
C ASP A 31 15.17 6.62 -3.10
N LEU A 32 13.85 6.75 -2.96
CA LEU A 32 12.84 6.17 -3.87
C LEU A 32 12.69 6.96 -5.17
N LYS A 33 12.87 8.27 -5.14
CA LYS A 33 12.66 9.20 -6.28
C LYS A 33 11.29 9.00 -6.95
N PRO A 34 10.19 9.01 -6.19
CA PRO A 34 8.87 8.77 -6.76
C PRO A 34 8.48 9.88 -7.72
N LYS A 35 7.69 9.57 -8.73
CA LYS A 35 7.11 10.57 -9.64
C LYS A 35 5.99 11.36 -8.97
N ILE A 36 5.21 10.68 -8.12
CA ILE A 36 4.01 11.23 -7.49
C ILE A 36 3.94 10.73 -6.03
N VAL A 37 3.56 11.62 -5.13
CA VAL A 37 3.18 11.29 -3.75
C VAL A 37 1.66 11.36 -3.63
N ILE A 38 1.03 10.26 -3.23
CA ILE A 38 -0.42 10.18 -3.06
C ILE A 38 -0.76 10.37 -1.58
N VAL A 39 -1.63 11.34 -1.28
CA VAL A 39 -2.07 11.67 0.08
C VAL A 39 -3.60 11.82 0.14
N GLU A 40 -4.15 11.77 1.35
CA GLU A 40 -5.56 12.17 1.53
C GLU A 40 -5.71 13.67 1.29
N LYS A 41 -6.90 14.07 0.81
CA LYS A 41 -7.22 15.48 0.58
C LYS A 41 -7.01 16.30 1.87
N ASP A 42 -6.46 17.49 1.72
CA ASP A 42 -6.15 18.42 2.82
C ASP A 42 -5.23 17.80 3.91
N SER A 43 -4.35 16.88 3.52
CA SER A 43 -3.44 16.18 4.44
C SER A 43 -2.45 17.14 5.09
N SER A 44 -2.38 17.14 6.43
CA SER A 44 -1.35 17.82 7.22
C SER A 44 -0.11 16.95 7.50
N ASN A 45 -0.01 15.79 6.87
CA ASN A 45 1.11 14.87 7.08
C ASN A 45 2.42 15.50 6.59
N PRO A 46 3.54 15.37 7.33
CA PRO A 46 4.84 15.92 6.95
C PRO A 46 5.35 15.51 5.56
N VAL A 47 4.84 14.43 4.97
CA VAL A 47 5.17 14.02 3.59
C VAL A 47 4.86 15.10 2.57
N VAL A 48 3.82 15.92 2.79
CA VAL A 48 3.45 17.04 1.91
C VAL A 48 4.57 18.07 1.86
N ALA A 49 5.11 18.44 3.02
CA ALA A 49 6.24 19.38 3.09
C ALA A 49 7.52 18.80 2.46
N ALA A 50 7.79 17.51 2.69
CA ALA A 50 8.94 16.83 2.09
C ALA A 50 8.83 16.77 0.55
N ALA A 51 7.66 16.40 0.03
CA ALA A 51 7.41 16.33 -1.42
C ALA A 51 7.56 17.72 -2.09
N ASN A 52 6.97 18.76 -1.49
CA ASN A 52 7.11 20.14 -1.98
C ASN A 52 8.58 20.60 -2.01
N LYS A 53 9.35 20.30 -0.95
CA LYS A 53 10.78 20.63 -0.88
C LYS A 53 11.59 19.96 -1.98
N LEU A 54 11.25 18.72 -2.33
CA LEU A 54 11.93 17.92 -3.34
C LEU A 54 11.36 18.12 -4.76
N GLY A 55 10.33 18.96 -4.93
CA GLY A 55 9.69 19.21 -6.22
C GLY A 55 8.93 17.98 -6.76
N ILE A 56 8.46 17.10 -5.89
CA ILE A 56 7.69 15.90 -6.27
C ILE A 56 6.21 16.27 -6.36
N GLU A 57 5.54 15.82 -7.41
CA GLU A 57 4.12 16.04 -7.61
C GLU A 57 3.29 15.38 -6.50
N ILE A 58 2.27 16.10 -6.03
CA ILE A 58 1.33 15.60 -5.01
C ILE A 58 -0.02 15.36 -5.68
N CYS A 59 -0.53 14.14 -5.51
CA CYS A 59 -1.86 13.75 -5.94
C CYS A 59 -2.75 13.49 -4.72
N GLU A 60 -3.90 14.14 -4.66
CA GLU A 60 -4.82 13.97 -3.54
C GLU A 60 -5.92 12.94 -3.84
N ILE A 61 -6.16 12.05 -2.88
CA ILE A 61 -7.31 11.15 -2.89
C ILE A 61 -8.51 11.88 -2.34
N LYS A 62 -9.56 11.99 -3.14
CA LYS A 62 -10.87 12.44 -2.70
C LYS A 62 -11.78 11.24 -2.49
N ARG A 63 -12.19 11.02 -1.26
CA ARG A 63 -13.23 10.03 -0.94
C ARG A 63 -14.56 10.47 -1.53
N ASN A 64 -15.31 9.53 -2.07
CA ASN A 64 -16.70 9.74 -2.40
C ASN A 64 -17.57 9.14 -1.29
N GLU A 65 -18.07 9.97 -0.38
CA GLU A 65 -18.86 9.53 0.78
C GLU A 65 -20.20 8.86 0.38
N ALA A 66 -20.69 9.13 -0.82
CA ALA A 66 -21.89 8.49 -1.36
C ALA A 66 -21.63 7.16 -2.06
N ALA A 67 -20.36 6.78 -2.26
CA ALA A 67 -19.98 5.53 -2.92
C ALA A 67 -19.63 4.44 -1.90
N PRO A 68 -19.67 3.15 -2.30
CA PRO A 68 -19.17 2.05 -1.49
C PRO A 68 -17.72 2.27 -1.05
N ALA A 69 -17.34 1.67 0.08
CA ALA A 69 -15.98 1.75 0.60
C ALA A 69 -14.95 1.29 -0.46
N GLY A 70 -13.85 2.03 -0.58
CA GLY A 70 -12.79 1.76 -1.56
C GLY A 70 -12.93 2.51 -2.89
N ILE A 71 -14.06 3.16 -3.15
CA ILE A 71 -14.22 4.02 -4.34
C ILE A 71 -13.66 5.41 -4.04
N PHE A 72 -12.69 5.84 -4.84
CA PHE A 72 -12.10 7.16 -4.76
C PHE A 72 -11.71 7.66 -6.15
N ASN A 73 -11.51 8.98 -6.27
CA ASN A 73 -10.99 9.61 -7.47
C ASN A 73 -9.60 10.18 -7.18
N LEU A 74 -8.68 10.02 -8.13
CA LEU A 74 -7.42 10.75 -8.17
C LEU A 74 -7.62 12.04 -8.96
N TYR A 75 -7.19 13.16 -8.42
CA TYR A 75 -7.20 14.42 -9.14
C TYR A 75 -6.08 14.46 -10.19
N ASN A 76 -6.39 14.97 -11.38
CA ASN A 76 -5.48 15.27 -12.49
C ASN A 76 -4.92 14.09 -13.30
N SER A 77 -5.52 12.91 -13.31
CA SER A 77 -5.08 11.86 -14.23
C SER A 77 -5.91 11.87 -15.53
N THR A 78 -5.32 12.40 -16.59
CA THR A 78 -5.88 12.37 -17.96
C THR A 78 -5.20 11.32 -18.85
N ASN A 79 -4.24 10.57 -18.33
CA ASN A 79 -3.47 9.60 -19.09
C ASN A 79 -4.14 8.22 -19.06
N SER A 80 -4.13 7.55 -20.21
CA SER A 80 -4.38 6.11 -20.28
C SER A 80 -3.15 5.37 -19.75
N PHE A 81 -3.35 4.48 -18.78
CA PHE A 81 -2.30 3.61 -18.28
C PHE A 81 -2.48 2.22 -18.87
N GLU A 82 -1.39 1.60 -19.25
CA GLU A 82 -1.37 0.18 -19.58
C GLU A 82 -1.28 -0.64 -18.29
N ILE A 83 -1.95 -1.79 -18.28
CA ILE A 83 -1.85 -2.72 -17.14
C ILE A 83 -0.43 -3.27 -17.10
N SER A 84 0.17 -3.31 -15.91
CA SER A 84 1.51 -3.84 -15.71
C SER A 84 1.58 -5.33 -16.03
N GLU A 85 2.71 -5.76 -16.58
CA GLU A 85 3.02 -7.16 -16.86
C GLU A 85 3.60 -7.89 -15.63
N ASP A 86 3.76 -9.20 -15.72
CA ASP A 86 4.22 -10.06 -14.62
C ASP A 86 5.59 -9.66 -14.05
N ASP A 87 6.52 -9.28 -14.92
CA ASP A 87 7.90 -8.94 -14.54
C ASP A 87 8.09 -7.44 -14.22
N ASP A 88 7.02 -6.62 -14.36
CA ASP A 88 7.06 -5.22 -13.95
C ASP A 88 7.12 -5.08 -12.43
N GLU A 89 7.85 -4.07 -11.98
CA GLU A 89 7.95 -3.71 -10.57
C GLU A 89 6.61 -3.14 -10.08
N ALA A 90 6.01 -3.78 -9.08
CA ALA A 90 4.71 -3.42 -8.55
C ALA A 90 4.76 -2.87 -7.11
N LEU A 91 5.78 -3.24 -6.35
CA LEU A 91 5.93 -2.83 -4.95
C LEU A 91 7.40 -2.61 -4.62
N VAL A 92 7.70 -1.49 -3.98
CA VAL A 92 9.01 -1.21 -3.39
C VAL A 92 8.87 -1.02 -1.89
N LEU A 93 9.66 -1.77 -1.13
CA LEU A 93 9.72 -1.63 0.33
C LEU A 93 11.16 -1.42 0.79
N HIS A 94 11.30 -0.71 1.91
CA HIS A 94 12.56 -0.66 2.63
C HIS A 94 12.58 -1.70 3.73
N THR A 95 13.67 -2.45 3.81
CA THR A 95 13.88 -3.38 4.93
C THR A 95 14.58 -2.68 6.07
N SER A 96 14.19 -3.00 7.30
CA SER A 96 14.95 -2.67 8.50
C SER A 96 16.20 -3.54 8.56
N GLY A 97 17.20 -3.22 7.73
CA GLY A 97 18.46 -3.99 7.71
C GLY A 97 19.21 -3.91 9.06
N THR A 98 20.01 -4.92 9.35
CA THR A 98 20.97 -4.93 10.48
C THR A 98 22.10 -3.91 10.29
N THR A 99 22.18 -3.28 9.14
CA THR A 99 23.12 -2.21 8.78
C THR A 99 22.45 -0.84 8.93
N SER A 100 23.24 0.20 9.12
CA SER A 100 22.80 1.56 9.41
C SER A 100 21.88 2.20 8.37
N ARG A 101 21.74 1.64 7.18
CA ARG A 101 20.89 2.16 6.10
C ARG A 101 19.89 1.11 5.62
N PRO A 102 18.57 1.43 5.58
CA PRO A 102 17.55 0.55 5.01
C PRO A 102 17.87 0.20 3.56
N LYS A 103 17.57 -1.04 3.16
CA LYS A 103 17.76 -1.49 1.77
C LYS A 103 16.43 -1.41 1.02
N VAL A 104 16.48 -0.88 -0.19
CA VAL A 104 15.37 -0.90 -1.14
C VAL A 104 15.21 -2.30 -1.70
N VAL A 105 14.00 -2.84 -1.63
CA VAL A 105 13.64 -4.17 -2.15
C VAL A 105 12.47 -4.01 -3.12
N PRO A 106 12.73 -4.06 -4.43
CA PRO A 106 11.67 -4.11 -5.44
C PRO A 106 11.08 -5.52 -5.53
N LEU A 107 9.77 -5.58 -5.73
CA LEU A 107 9.00 -6.80 -5.96
C LEU A 107 8.18 -6.65 -7.23
N THR A 108 8.24 -7.65 -8.12
CA THR A 108 7.45 -7.68 -9.34
C THR A 108 6.02 -8.16 -9.05
N ASN A 109 5.10 -7.96 -10.03
CA ASN A 109 3.75 -8.52 -9.98
C ASN A 109 3.79 -10.03 -9.76
N LYS A 110 4.67 -10.73 -10.46
CA LYS A 110 4.89 -12.16 -10.30
C LYS A 110 5.32 -12.57 -8.89
N ASN A 111 6.18 -11.79 -8.25
CA ASN A 111 6.57 -12.04 -6.84
C ASN A 111 5.38 -11.92 -5.91
N ILE A 112 4.58 -10.85 -6.08
CA ILE A 112 3.38 -10.61 -5.28
C ILE A 112 2.35 -11.73 -5.49
N TYR A 113 2.05 -12.04 -6.75
CA TYR A 113 1.09 -13.09 -7.11
C TYR A 113 1.50 -14.45 -6.56
N SER A 114 2.75 -14.88 -6.79
CA SER A 114 3.23 -16.19 -6.31
C SER A 114 3.21 -16.30 -4.79
N SER A 115 3.56 -15.22 -4.09
CA SER A 115 3.48 -15.20 -2.62
C SER A 115 2.04 -15.25 -2.13
N ALA A 116 1.14 -14.48 -2.74
CA ALA A 116 -0.28 -14.47 -2.40
C ALA A 116 -0.94 -15.84 -2.62
N MET A 117 -0.66 -16.47 -3.77
CA MET A 117 -1.11 -17.81 -4.11
C MET A 117 -0.65 -18.84 -3.08
N ASN A 118 0.66 -18.91 -2.82
CA ASN A 118 1.23 -19.88 -1.89
C ASN A 118 0.65 -19.74 -0.47
N ILE A 119 0.40 -18.52 -0.01
CA ILE A 119 -0.21 -18.26 1.30
C ILE A 119 -1.68 -18.69 1.30
N ALA A 120 -2.44 -18.32 0.27
CA ALA A 120 -3.84 -18.68 0.15
C ALA A 120 -4.05 -20.20 0.12
N GLU A 121 -3.22 -20.91 -0.65
CA GLU A 121 -3.26 -22.37 -0.72
C GLU A 121 -2.85 -23.03 0.61
N THR A 122 -1.80 -22.53 1.26
CA THR A 122 -1.31 -23.07 2.54
C THR A 122 -2.37 -22.92 3.65
N LEU A 123 -3.09 -21.80 3.66
CA LEU A 123 -4.13 -21.52 4.63
C LEU A 123 -5.51 -22.06 4.21
N ASN A 124 -5.63 -22.64 3.01
CA ASN A 124 -6.89 -23.09 2.40
C ASN A 124 -7.94 -21.98 2.35
N LEU A 125 -7.52 -20.74 2.00
CA LEU A 125 -8.44 -19.61 1.91
C LEU A 125 -9.43 -19.80 0.76
N THR A 126 -10.66 -19.36 0.99
CA THR A 126 -11.78 -19.42 0.05
C THR A 126 -12.47 -18.06 -0.05
N SER A 127 -13.37 -17.90 -1.00
CA SER A 127 -14.19 -16.70 -1.15
C SER A 127 -15.17 -16.44 -0.01
N SER A 128 -15.39 -17.42 0.87
CA SER A 128 -16.23 -17.28 2.06
C SER A 128 -15.47 -16.75 3.28
N ASP A 129 -14.14 -16.61 3.19
CA ASP A 129 -13.33 -16.15 4.31
C ASP A 129 -13.39 -14.63 4.46
N HIS A 130 -13.29 -14.18 5.72
CA HIS A 130 -13.26 -12.78 6.10
C HIS A 130 -12.01 -12.54 6.94
N CYS A 131 -11.04 -11.81 6.39
CA CYS A 131 -9.79 -11.53 7.08
C CYS A 131 -9.85 -10.20 7.82
N TYR A 132 -9.46 -10.18 9.09
CA TYR A 132 -9.23 -8.95 9.82
C TYR A 132 -7.76 -8.56 9.75
N ASN A 133 -7.42 -7.55 8.95
CA ASN A 133 -6.05 -7.05 8.82
C ASN A 133 -5.69 -6.13 9.99
N ILE A 134 -4.87 -6.63 10.89
CA ILE A 134 -4.30 -5.89 12.02
C ILE A 134 -2.92 -5.31 11.74
N MET A 135 -2.32 -5.66 10.58
CA MET A 135 -0.98 -5.24 10.22
C MET A 135 -1.01 -3.93 9.42
N PRO A 136 0.00 -3.06 9.60
CA PRO A 136 0.10 -1.84 8.81
C PRO A 136 0.24 -2.12 7.30
N LEU A 137 -0.43 -1.29 6.48
CA LEU A 137 -0.39 -1.40 5.02
C LEU A 137 0.83 -0.69 4.38
N PHE A 138 1.86 -0.45 5.13
CA PHE A 138 3.22 -0.12 4.67
C PHE A 138 4.21 -1.26 4.99
N HIS A 139 3.72 -2.40 5.48
CA HIS A 139 4.50 -3.57 5.82
C HIS A 139 4.14 -4.73 4.89
N ILE A 140 5.16 -5.50 4.45
CA ILE A 140 4.96 -6.63 3.54
C ILE A 140 3.91 -7.63 4.06
N HIS A 141 3.85 -7.88 5.36
CA HIS A 141 2.88 -8.79 5.97
C HIS A 141 1.44 -8.32 5.69
N GLY A 142 1.13 -7.06 5.97
CA GLY A 142 -0.22 -6.50 5.72
C GLY A 142 -0.59 -6.46 4.25
N LEU A 143 0.38 -6.13 3.38
CA LEU A 143 0.17 -5.99 1.94
C LEU A 143 0.05 -7.35 1.24
N ILE A 144 0.98 -8.27 1.49
CA ILE A 144 1.07 -9.53 0.75
C ILE A 144 0.36 -10.66 1.51
N ALA A 145 0.78 -10.92 2.77
CA ALA A 145 0.28 -12.09 3.49
C ALA A 145 -1.20 -11.98 3.88
N ILE A 146 -1.72 -10.76 4.00
CA ILE A 146 -3.12 -10.56 4.35
C ILE A 146 -3.92 -10.07 3.15
N LEU A 147 -3.61 -8.86 2.64
CA LEU A 147 -4.44 -8.25 1.60
C LEU A 147 -4.38 -9.04 0.29
N SER A 148 -3.17 -9.26 -0.27
CA SER A 148 -3.06 -9.90 -1.58
C SER A 148 -3.49 -11.37 -1.56
N SER A 149 -3.19 -12.14 -0.51
CA SER A 149 -3.63 -13.54 -0.40
C SER A 149 -5.16 -13.67 -0.28
N SER A 150 -5.79 -12.78 0.49
CA SER A 150 -7.25 -12.76 0.57
C SER A 150 -7.90 -12.37 -0.77
N MET A 151 -7.33 -11.37 -1.47
CA MET A 151 -7.82 -10.99 -2.80
C MET A 151 -7.65 -12.13 -3.82
N TYR A 152 -6.52 -12.85 -3.78
CA TYR A 152 -6.30 -14.03 -4.61
C TYR A 152 -7.38 -15.11 -4.42
N ALA A 153 -7.75 -15.36 -3.16
CA ALA A 153 -8.80 -16.34 -2.81
C ALA A 153 -10.24 -15.84 -3.07
N GLY A 154 -10.42 -14.58 -3.47
CA GLY A 154 -11.74 -13.94 -3.58
C GLY A 154 -12.40 -13.65 -2.23
N ALA A 155 -11.63 -13.70 -1.15
CA ALA A 155 -12.06 -13.40 0.21
C ALA A 155 -12.19 -11.89 0.46
N SER A 156 -12.83 -11.53 1.58
CA SER A 156 -12.93 -10.13 1.99
C SER A 156 -11.90 -9.76 3.05
N VAL A 157 -11.52 -8.48 3.08
CA VAL A 157 -10.57 -7.95 4.08
C VAL A 157 -11.19 -6.76 4.80
N TYR A 158 -11.29 -6.86 6.12
CA TYR A 158 -11.61 -5.73 6.99
C TYR A 158 -10.31 -5.08 7.49
N THR A 159 -10.19 -3.76 7.36
CA THR A 159 -9.05 -3.00 7.87
C THR A 159 -9.52 -2.02 8.95
N SER A 160 -8.72 -1.83 10.01
CA SER A 160 -8.96 -0.82 11.04
C SER A 160 -7.83 0.22 11.06
N VAL A 161 -8.06 1.34 11.73
CA VAL A 161 -7.08 2.44 11.88
C VAL A 161 -5.82 1.99 12.64
N GLY A 162 -5.93 0.88 13.40
CA GLY A 162 -4.81 0.29 14.14
C GLY A 162 -5.29 -0.91 14.95
N PHE A 163 -4.33 -1.67 15.46
CA PHE A 163 -4.63 -2.80 16.34
C PHE A 163 -5.04 -2.32 17.73
N ASN A 164 -6.17 -2.84 18.22
CA ASN A 164 -6.61 -2.65 19.60
C ASN A 164 -6.93 -4.03 20.20
N ALA A 165 -6.11 -4.47 21.15
CA ALA A 165 -6.23 -5.79 21.76
C ALA A 165 -7.57 -6.01 22.49
N LEU A 166 -8.15 -4.98 23.07
CA LEU A 166 -9.41 -5.08 23.82
C LEU A 166 -10.63 -5.31 22.91
N SER A 167 -10.60 -4.74 21.70
CA SER A 167 -11.70 -4.88 20.73
C SER A 167 -11.38 -5.88 19.60
N PHE A 168 -10.27 -6.60 19.70
CA PHE A 168 -9.86 -7.53 18.64
C PHE A 168 -10.88 -8.66 18.47
N LEU A 169 -11.25 -9.33 19.57
CA LEU A 169 -12.17 -10.47 19.52
C LEU A 169 -13.60 -10.08 19.11
N ASP A 170 -13.99 -8.82 19.31
CA ASP A 170 -15.30 -8.32 18.88
C ASP A 170 -15.38 -8.06 17.37
N LYS A 171 -14.21 -8.00 16.70
CA LYS A 171 -14.08 -7.66 15.27
C LYS A 171 -13.55 -8.82 14.41
N ALA A 172 -12.97 -9.82 15.05
CA ALA A 172 -12.51 -11.05 14.42
C ALA A 172 -13.64 -12.08 14.32
#